data_c671c1bc6abbdc8e88a3538acd495dfa
#
_entry.id   c671c1bc6abbdc8e88a3538acd495dfa
#
_cell.length_a   1.000
_cell.length_b   1.000
_cell.length_c   1.000
_cell.angle_alpha   90.00
_cell.angle_beta   90.00
_cell.angle_gamma   90.00
#
_symmetry.space_group_name_H-M   'P 1'
#
loop_
_entity.id
_entity.type
_entity.pdbx_description
1 polymer ?
#
loop_
_entity_poly.entity_id
_entity_poly.type
_entity_poly.pdbx_seq_one_letter_code
_entity_poly.pdbx_strand_id
1 'polypeptide(L)'
;MANCRKFAVLLRAQTQRLGCQFEFNTIVSRIEPQPGSGVNLTLTLTASHPGGASSDRGARFDAVVICAGLAAVGMLAPLGLRLPLQAVVGHSLSAAVREPMDAPQSAVLDARHGISIARLGQRVRVAGGAEWGRESGAPSKAALQRLYSALADWFPGAVRLGGPAGSVQEWRGVQATASDGMPLIGASRLPGIWLNLGHGQAGWSVACGAARALADRMGGRAPDIDLAASSPQRCGL
;
A
#
# COMPACT_ATOMS: atom_id res chain seq x y z
N MET A 1 8.14 -8.54 -14.06
CA MET A 1 6.97 -7.77 -13.62
C MET A 1 5.99 -8.70 -12.92
N ALA A 2 5.33 -8.26 -11.84
CA ALA A 2 4.41 -9.11 -11.08
C ALA A 2 3.01 -8.47 -10.97
N ASN A 3 1.98 -9.31 -10.89
CA ASN A 3 0.61 -8.86 -10.67
C ASN A 3 0.32 -8.87 -9.15
N CYS A 4 0.34 -7.67 -8.52
CA CYS A 4 0.14 -7.49 -7.08
C CYS A 4 -1.15 -8.14 -6.57
N ARG A 5 -2.25 -8.00 -7.32
CA ARG A 5 -3.56 -8.56 -6.93
C ARG A 5 -3.53 -10.09 -6.87
N LYS A 6 -2.97 -10.73 -7.92
CA LYS A 6 -2.83 -12.20 -7.95
C LYS A 6 -1.92 -12.68 -6.82
N PHE A 7 -0.80 -11.99 -6.58
CA PHE A 7 0.10 -12.32 -5.48
C PHE A 7 -0.62 -12.23 -4.12
N ALA A 8 -1.34 -11.14 -3.85
CA ALA A 8 -2.06 -10.98 -2.58
C ALA A 8 -3.11 -12.06 -2.36
N VAL A 9 -3.85 -12.47 -3.42
CA VAL A 9 -4.83 -13.57 -3.35
C VAL A 9 -4.15 -14.90 -3.01
N LEU A 10 -3.04 -15.22 -3.68
CA LEU A 10 -2.28 -16.44 -3.41
C LEU A 10 -1.67 -16.43 -2.00
N LEU A 11 -1.09 -15.32 -1.59
CA LEU A 11 -0.51 -15.16 -0.25
C LEU A 11 -1.57 -15.36 0.83
N ARG A 12 -2.75 -14.74 0.67
CA ARG A 12 -3.87 -14.94 1.59
C ARG A 12 -4.25 -16.41 1.71
N ALA A 13 -4.40 -17.10 0.57
CA ALA A 13 -4.76 -18.50 0.58
C ALA A 13 -3.72 -19.37 1.31
N GLN A 14 -2.44 -19.08 1.14
CA GLN A 14 -1.37 -19.81 1.83
C GLN A 14 -1.33 -19.50 3.32
N THR A 15 -1.43 -18.24 3.71
CA THR A 15 -1.40 -17.85 5.13
C THR A 15 -2.62 -18.35 5.89
N GLN A 16 -3.80 -18.43 5.25
CA GLN A 16 -4.99 -19.08 5.83
C GLN A 16 -4.74 -20.56 6.16
N ARG A 17 -4.03 -21.30 5.29
CA ARG A 17 -3.63 -22.70 5.57
C ARG A 17 -2.69 -22.82 6.75
N LEU A 18 -1.97 -21.76 7.08
CA LEU A 18 -1.07 -21.67 8.23
C LEU A 18 -1.76 -21.10 9.48
N GLY A 19 -3.09 -20.97 9.47
CA GLY A 19 -3.88 -20.52 10.61
C GLY A 19 -4.13 -19.01 10.69
N CYS A 20 -3.66 -18.19 9.72
CA CYS A 20 -3.98 -16.76 9.71
C CYS A 20 -5.48 -16.55 9.44
N GLN A 21 -6.09 -15.70 10.25
CA GLN A 21 -7.48 -15.27 10.09
C GLN A 21 -7.52 -13.90 9.41
N PHE A 22 -8.49 -13.70 8.54
CA PHE A 22 -8.71 -12.43 7.83
C PHE A 22 -10.13 -11.94 8.12
N GLU A 23 -10.22 -10.76 8.68
CA GLU A 23 -11.49 -10.08 8.96
C GLU A 23 -11.65 -8.92 7.98
N PHE A 24 -12.60 -9.07 7.07
CA PHE A 24 -12.99 -8.02 6.13
C PHE A 24 -14.19 -7.23 6.66
N ASN A 25 -14.43 -6.05 6.09
CA ASN A 25 -15.48 -5.14 6.53
C ASN A 25 -15.38 -4.80 8.03
N THR A 26 -14.16 -4.77 8.55
CA THR A 26 -13.86 -4.53 9.95
C THR A 26 -12.87 -3.38 10.07
N ILE A 27 -13.20 -2.41 10.89
CA ILE A 27 -12.35 -1.26 11.19
C ILE A 27 -11.81 -1.42 12.61
N VAL A 28 -10.53 -1.17 12.80
CA VAL A 28 -9.96 -1.00 14.14
C VAL A 28 -10.24 0.43 14.58
N SER A 29 -11.20 0.60 15.48
CA SER A 29 -11.63 1.93 15.96
C SER A 29 -10.81 2.41 17.16
N ARG A 30 -10.22 1.50 17.94
CA ARG A 30 -9.44 1.84 19.12
C ARG A 30 -8.33 0.83 19.37
N ILE A 31 -7.19 1.32 19.83
CA ILE A 31 -6.00 0.55 20.21
C ILE A 31 -5.63 0.95 21.64
N GLU A 32 -5.52 -0.01 22.55
CA GLU A 32 -5.18 0.23 23.95
C GLU A 32 -4.05 -0.71 24.39
N PRO A 33 -2.80 -0.22 24.46
CA PRO A 33 -1.70 -0.97 25.05
C PRO A 33 -2.03 -1.32 26.50
N GLN A 34 -1.72 -2.55 26.91
CA GLN A 34 -1.96 -3.00 28.28
C GLN A 34 -0.66 -3.00 29.09
N PRO A 35 -0.70 -2.62 30.39
CA PRO A 35 0.45 -2.75 31.26
C PRO A 35 0.92 -4.22 31.35
N GLY A 36 2.22 -4.44 31.15
CA GLY A 36 2.85 -5.75 31.25
C GLY A 36 2.92 -6.53 29.95
N SER A 37 1.84 -6.74 29.24
CA SER A 37 1.88 -7.38 27.91
C SER A 37 0.53 -7.30 27.19
N GLY A 38 0.61 -7.25 25.86
CA GLY A 38 -0.56 -7.32 24.99
C GLY A 38 -1.18 -5.98 24.64
N VAL A 39 -2.14 -6.02 23.72
CA VAL A 39 -2.88 -4.87 23.21
C VAL A 39 -4.34 -5.23 23.07
N ASN A 40 -5.23 -4.42 23.62
CA ASN A 40 -6.65 -4.54 23.35
C ASN A 40 -7.04 -3.71 22.12
N LEU A 41 -7.84 -4.30 21.25
CA LEU A 41 -8.42 -3.64 20.09
C LEU A 41 -9.93 -3.55 20.23
N THR A 42 -10.51 -2.42 19.87
CA THR A 42 -11.94 -2.33 19.57
C THR A 42 -12.10 -2.44 18.06
N LEU A 43 -12.82 -3.46 17.64
CA LEU A 43 -13.12 -3.77 16.26
C LEU A 43 -14.56 -3.37 15.96
N THR A 44 -14.77 -2.49 15.00
CA THR A 44 -16.09 -2.08 14.52
C THR A 44 -16.39 -2.81 13.22
N LEU A 45 -17.39 -3.70 13.26
CA LEU A 45 -17.91 -4.35 12.06
C LEU A 45 -18.78 -3.34 11.30
N THR A 46 -18.37 -2.99 10.10
CA THR A 46 -19.20 -2.15 9.21
C THR A 46 -20.24 -3.02 8.51
N ALA A 47 -21.49 -2.62 8.57
CA ALA A 47 -22.56 -3.33 7.88
C ALA A 47 -22.30 -3.41 6.37
N SER A 48 -22.58 -4.58 5.80
CA SER A 48 -22.39 -4.84 4.36
C SER A 48 -23.42 -4.12 3.46
N HIS A 49 -24.42 -3.46 4.07
CA HIS A 49 -25.50 -2.74 3.38
C HIS A 49 -25.71 -1.35 3.93
N PRO A 50 -26.10 -0.35 3.11
CA PRO A 50 -26.51 0.97 3.59
C PRO A 50 -27.68 0.84 4.59
N GLY A 51 -27.50 1.38 5.80
CA GLY A 51 -28.52 1.33 6.87
C GLY A 51 -28.40 0.17 7.85
N GLY A 52 -27.45 -0.74 7.69
CA GLY A 52 -27.16 -1.80 8.68
C GLY A 52 -26.45 -1.24 9.93
N ALA A 53 -26.74 -1.82 11.10
CA ALA A 53 -26.09 -1.44 12.35
C ALA A 53 -24.62 -1.87 12.36
N SER A 54 -23.73 -0.98 12.80
CA SER A 54 -22.36 -1.36 13.15
C SER A 54 -22.38 -1.97 14.54
N SER A 55 -21.53 -2.98 14.78
CA SER A 55 -21.35 -3.57 16.11
C SER A 55 -19.89 -3.53 16.51
N ASP A 56 -19.64 -3.13 17.76
CA ASP A 56 -18.30 -3.10 18.33
C ASP A 56 -18.04 -4.39 19.11
N ARG A 57 -16.83 -4.92 18.98
CA ARG A 57 -16.33 -5.98 19.84
C ARG A 57 -14.90 -5.72 20.28
N GLY A 58 -14.59 -6.08 21.51
CA GLY A 58 -13.22 -6.11 22.01
C GLY A 58 -12.48 -7.37 21.58
N ALA A 59 -11.19 -7.25 21.30
CA ALA A 59 -10.28 -8.37 21.06
C ALA A 59 -8.91 -8.07 21.69
N ARG A 60 -8.29 -9.08 22.31
CA ARG A 60 -6.97 -8.98 22.92
C ARG A 60 -5.95 -9.76 22.10
N PHE A 61 -4.77 -9.17 21.92
CA PHE A 61 -3.64 -9.74 21.21
C PHE A 61 -2.36 -9.53 22.02
N ASP A 62 -1.36 -10.39 21.84
CA ASP A 62 -0.04 -10.25 22.45
C ASP A 62 0.71 -9.04 21.88
N ALA A 63 0.53 -8.78 20.59
CA ALA A 63 1.09 -7.63 19.89
C ALA A 63 0.24 -7.26 18.67
N VAL A 64 0.39 -6.02 18.22
CA VAL A 64 -0.26 -5.49 17.00
C VAL A 64 0.79 -4.90 16.08
N VAL A 65 0.74 -5.28 14.80
CA VAL A 65 1.55 -4.67 13.74
C VAL A 65 0.68 -3.71 12.93
N ILE A 66 1.04 -2.46 12.91
CA ILE A 66 0.32 -1.42 12.17
C ILE A 66 0.89 -1.35 10.74
N CYS A 67 0.05 -1.73 9.77
CA CYS A 67 0.35 -1.69 8.33
C CYS A 67 -0.68 -0.83 7.56
N ALA A 68 -1.36 0.09 8.24
CA ALA A 68 -2.56 0.79 7.75
C ALA A 68 -2.27 2.00 6.84
N GLY A 69 -1.03 2.16 6.34
CA GLY A 69 -0.67 3.29 5.49
C GLY A 69 -0.93 4.64 6.17
N LEU A 70 -1.59 5.58 5.49
CA LEU A 70 -1.91 6.90 6.06
C LEU A 70 -2.91 6.84 7.20
N ALA A 71 -3.82 5.87 7.21
CA ALA A 71 -4.78 5.71 8.31
C ALA A 71 -4.09 5.49 9.66
N ALA A 72 -2.86 4.96 9.67
CA ALA A 72 -2.06 4.80 10.87
C ALA A 72 -1.83 6.11 11.63
N VAL A 73 -1.79 7.25 10.94
CA VAL A 73 -1.62 8.58 11.57
C VAL A 73 -2.77 8.85 12.54
N GLY A 74 -4.01 8.70 12.08
CA GLY A 74 -5.21 8.88 12.91
C GLY A 74 -5.35 7.81 13.99
N MET A 75 -4.97 6.56 13.68
CA MET A 75 -5.06 5.44 14.63
C MET A 75 -4.10 5.59 15.82
N LEU A 76 -2.91 6.15 15.60
CA LEU A 76 -1.85 6.22 16.61
C LEU A 76 -1.73 7.60 17.29
N ALA A 77 -2.33 8.64 16.72
CA ALA A 77 -2.34 9.98 17.32
C ALA A 77 -2.91 10.01 18.75
N PRO A 78 -4.03 9.32 19.08
CA PRO A 78 -4.55 9.27 20.44
C PRO A 78 -3.59 8.63 21.47
N LEU A 79 -2.64 7.82 20.98
CA LEU A 79 -1.59 7.19 21.80
C LEU A 79 -0.33 8.06 21.93
N GLY A 80 -0.37 9.28 21.40
CA GLY A 80 0.76 10.20 21.42
C GLY A 80 1.86 9.89 20.38
N LEU A 81 1.67 8.92 19.49
CA LEU A 81 2.60 8.61 18.41
C LEU A 81 2.31 9.49 17.19
N ARG A 82 3.25 10.37 16.87
CA ARG A 82 3.15 11.27 15.70
C ARG A 82 3.98 10.74 14.55
N LEU A 83 3.33 10.04 13.63
CA LEU A 83 4.00 9.43 12.48
C LEU A 83 4.41 10.49 11.46
N PRO A 84 5.68 10.52 10.99
CA PRO A 84 6.15 11.43 9.95
C PRO A 84 5.78 10.90 8.56
N LEU A 85 4.50 10.63 8.32
CA LEU A 85 4.00 10.11 7.06
C LEU A 85 3.35 11.21 6.23
N GLN A 86 3.62 11.18 4.94
CA GLN A 86 3.04 12.09 3.94
C GLN A 86 2.32 11.32 2.86
N ALA A 87 1.27 11.93 2.32
CA ALA A 87 0.54 11.40 1.18
C ALA A 87 1.29 11.67 -0.12
N VAL A 88 1.57 10.63 -0.89
CA VAL A 88 2.02 10.72 -2.27
C VAL A 88 0.98 10.07 -3.16
N VAL A 89 0.45 10.85 -4.08
CA VAL A 89 -0.60 10.40 -5.01
C VAL A 89 0.04 9.94 -6.30
N GLY A 90 -0.26 8.71 -6.70
CA GLY A 90 0.11 8.19 -8.02
C GLY A 90 -1.11 8.03 -8.91
N HIS A 91 -0.88 8.11 -10.20
CA HIS A 91 -1.90 7.91 -11.23
C HIS A 91 -1.56 6.73 -12.11
N SER A 92 -2.55 6.07 -12.65
CA SER A 92 -2.33 5.08 -13.70
C SER A 92 -3.52 5.02 -14.66
N LEU A 93 -3.23 4.64 -15.88
CA LEU A 93 -4.23 4.23 -16.85
C LEU A 93 -3.96 2.78 -17.28
N SER A 94 -5.02 2.10 -17.67
CA SER A 94 -4.93 0.74 -18.21
C SER A 94 -5.87 0.62 -19.39
N ALA A 95 -5.33 0.27 -20.56
CA ALA A 95 -6.08 0.14 -21.79
C ALA A 95 -5.88 -1.25 -22.42
N ALA A 96 -6.90 -1.74 -23.13
CA ALA A 96 -6.81 -3.02 -23.82
C ALA A 96 -5.78 -2.96 -24.97
N VAL A 97 -5.00 -4.01 -25.12
CA VAL A 97 -4.08 -4.18 -26.26
C VAL A 97 -4.89 -4.16 -27.55
N ARG A 98 -4.47 -3.35 -28.52
CA ARG A 98 -5.01 -3.33 -29.87
C ARG A 98 -4.17 -4.24 -30.78
N GLU A 99 -2.86 -3.98 -30.80
CA GLU A 99 -1.91 -4.73 -31.60
C GLU A 99 -0.82 -5.31 -30.68
N PRO A 100 -0.74 -6.64 -30.56
CA PRO A 100 0.21 -7.29 -29.64
C PRO A 100 1.68 -7.03 -29.98
N MET A 101 2.01 -6.82 -31.27
CA MET A 101 3.40 -6.56 -31.70
C MET A 101 3.85 -5.16 -31.35
N ASP A 102 2.94 -4.19 -31.33
CA ASP A 102 3.22 -2.80 -30.96
C ASP A 102 3.21 -2.60 -29.43
N ALA A 103 2.70 -3.57 -28.69
CA ALA A 103 2.60 -3.49 -27.24
C ALA A 103 3.92 -3.85 -26.54
N PRO A 104 4.19 -3.30 -25.34
CA PRO A 104 5.42 -3.62 -24.61
C PRO A 104 5.60 -5.12 -24.42
N GLN A 105 6.76 -5.64 -24.77
CA GLN A 105 7.14 -7.04 -24.50
C GLN A 105 7.85 -7.18 -23.14
N SER A 106 8.35 -6.07 -22.58
CA SER A 106 8.93 -5.95 -21.24
C SER A 106 8.41 -4.70 -20.54
N ALA A 107 8.73 -4.55 -19.25
CA ALA A 107 8.46 -3.29 -18.56
C ALA A 107 9.45 -2.22 -19.02
N VAL A 108 8.95 -1.02 -19.29
CA VAL A 108 9.73 0.16 -19.63
C VAL A 108 9.58 1.17 -18.51
N LEU A 109 10.69 1.76 -18.09
CA LEU A 109 10.72 2.89 -17.17
C LEU A 109 11.26 4.11 -17.91
N ASP A 110 10.39 5.10 -18.11
CA ASP A 110 10.80 6.43 -18.51
C ASP A 110 11.28 7.18 -17.26
N ALA A 111 12.58 7.15 -17.02
CA ALA A 111 13.20 7.74 -15.84
C ALA A 111 13.08 9.29 -15.83
N ARG A 112 13.00 9.91 -17.02
CA ARG A 112 12.87 11.37 -17.15
C ARG A 112 11.54 11.89 -16.59
N HIS A 113 10.46 11.13 -16.82
CA HIS A 113 9.12 11.52 -16.41
C HIS A 113 8.61 10.72 -15.21
N GLY A 114 9.38 9.73 -14.71
CA GLY A 114 8.96 8.85 -13.63
C GLY A 114 7.74 8.00 -14.00
N ILE A 115 7.64 7.56 -15.26
CA ILE A 115 6.52 6.81 -15.80
C ILE A 115 6.95 5.38 -16.11
N SER A 116 6.20 4.41 -15.64
CA SER A 116 6.36 3.00 -15.98
C SER A 116 5.27 2.54 -16.94
N ILE A 117 5.65 1.80 -17.97
CA ILE A 117 4.74 1.24 -18.99
C ILE A 117 4.96 -0.26 -19.04
N ALA A 118 3.87 -1.01 -18.98
CA ALA A 118 3.99 -2.45 -18.91
C ALA A 118 2.74 -3.17 -19.40
N ARG A 119 2.92 -4.28 -20.11
CA ARG A 119 1.83 -5.18 -20.50
C ARG A 119 1.50 -6.16 -19.38
N LEU A 120 0.23 -6.24 -19.01
CA LEU A 120 -0.34 -7.16 -18.04
C LEU A 120 -1.42 -8.00 -18.73
N GLY A 121 -1.01 -9.11 -19.32
CA GLY A 121 -1.91 -9.95 -20.13
C GLY A 121 -2.41 -9.20 -21.37
N GLN A 122 -3.71 -8.97 -21.46
CA GLN A 122 -4.35 -8.28 -22.60
C GLN A 122 -4.52 -6.76 -22.38
N ARG A 123 -3.83 -6.20 -21.41
CA ARG A 123 -3.88 -4.75 -21.14
C ARG A 123 -2.49 -4.17 -20.98
N VAL A 124 -2.30 -2.94 -21.45
CA VAL A 124 -1.13 -2.14 -21.12
C VAL A 124 -1.49 -1.22 -19.96
N ARG A 125 -0.66 -1.19 -18.96
CA ARG A 125 -0.74 -0.26 -17.84
C ARG A 125 0.38 0.75 -17.91
N VAL A 126 0.01 2.03 -17.75
CA VAL A 126 0.94 3.15 -17.61
C VAL A 126 0.73 3.74 -16.23
N ALA A 127 1.78 3.96 -15.48
CA ALA A 127 1.68 4.49 -14.12
C ALA A 127 2.80 5.48 -13.82
N GLY A 128 2.46 6.55 -13.08
CA GLY A 128 3.41 7.60 -12.71
C GLY A 128 2.70 8.87 -12.26
N GLY A 129 3.35 10.02 -12.42
CA GLY A 129 2.75 11.32 -12.12
C GLY A 129 2.52 11.53 -10.63
N ALA A 130 3.55 11.27 -9.80
CA ALA A 130 3.47 11.46 -8.36
C ALA A 130 3.21 12.94 -7.98
N GLU A 131 2.24 13.17 -7.12
CA GLU A 131 1.87 14.47 -6.57
C GLU A 131 1.85 14.41 -5.05
N TRP A 132 2.39 15.44 -4.38
CA TRP A 132 2.41 15.50 -2.92
C TRP A 132 1.14 16.14 -2.35
N GLY A 133 0.67 15.65 -1.21
CA GLY A 133 -0.28 16.36 -0.34
C GLY A 133 -1.75 16.33 -0.75
N ARG A 134 -2.16 15.59 -1.76
CA ARG A 134 -3.58 15.46 -2.15
C ARG A 134 -4.14 14.09 -1.80
N GLU A 135 -4.71 13.95 -0.61
CA GLU A 135 -5.29 12.67 -0.15
C GLU A 135 -6.61 12.31 -0.83
N SER A 136 -7.41 13.29 -1.18
CA SER A 136 -8.73 13.11 -1.78
C SER A 136 -8.88 13.82 -3.13
N GLY A 137 -9.86 13.41 -3.92
CA GLY A 137 -10.23 14.04 -5.19
C GLY A 137 -10.15 13.11 -6.39
N ALA A 138 -10.61 13.61 -7.53
CA ALA A 138 -10.52 12.94 -8.82
C ALA A 138 -9.06 12.86 -9.31
N PRO A 139 -8.75 11.94 -10.25
CA PRO A 139 -7.46 11.92 -10.91
C PRO A 139 -7.11 13.29 -11.53
N SER A 140 -5.85 13.70 -11.40
CA SER A 140 -5.36 14.93 -12.01
C SER A 140 -5.38 14.82 -13.53
N LYS A 141 -6.12 15.71 -14.21
CA LYS A 141 -6.17 15.73 -15.68
C LYS A 141 -4.77 15.91 -16.28
N ALA A 142 -3.93 16.76 -15.70
CA ALA A 142 -2.57 16.99 -16.17
C ALA A 142 -1.68 15.74 -15.99
N ALA A 143 -1.82 15.02 -14.87
CA ALA A 143 -1.10 13.77 -14.65
C ALA A 143 -1.54 12.69 -15.64
N LEU A 144 -2.85 12.52 -15.85
CA LEU A 144 -3.36 11.57 -16.83
C LEU A 144 -2.91 11.90 -18.24
N GLN A 145 -2.95 13.19 -18.65
CA GLN A 145 -2.48 13.61 -19.96
C GLN A 145 -1.03 13.23 -20.19
N ARG A 146 -0.15 13.41 -19.19
CA ARG A 146 1.25 12.95 -19.29
C ARG A 146 1.37 11.43 -19.50
N LEU A 147 0.52 10.64 -18.84
CA LEU A 147 0.51 9.19 -19.03
C LEU A 147 0.05 8.79 -20.45
N TYR A 148 -0.97 9.46 -20.96
CA TYR A 148 -1.43 9.25 -22.36
C TYR A 148 -0.36 9.64 -23.37
N SER A 149 0.30 10.79 -23.20
CA SER A 149 1.38 11.22 -24.08
C SER A 149 2.54 10.23 -24.05
N ALA A 150 3.01 9.82 -22.87
CA ALA A 150 4.09 8.85 -22.75
C ALA A 150 3.74 7.50 -23.43
N LEU A 151 2.49 7.04 -23.30
CA LEU A 151 2.04 5.83 -23.97
C LEU A 151 2.05 5.98 -25.50
N ALA A 152 1.59 7.12 -26.01
CA ALA A 152 1.57 7.40 -27.45
C ALA A 152 2.98 7.54 -28.04
N ASP A 153 3.90 8.14 -27.29
CA ASP A 153 5.29 8.36 -27.72
C ASP A 153 6.09 7.05 -27.74
N TRP A 154 5.94 6.22 -26.72
CA TRP A 154 6.72 4.98 -26.61
C TRP A 154 6.10 3.80 -27.36
N PHE A 155 4.77 3.71 -27.43
CA PHE A 155 4.04 2.58 -28.00
C PHE A 155 2.85 3.05 -28.85
N PRO A 156 3.09 3.75 -29.96
CA PRO A 156 2.03 4.26 -30.82
C PRO A 156 1.22 3.08 -31.39
N GLY A 157 -0.09 3.18 -31.31
CA GLY A 157 -0.98 2.15 -31.85
C GLY A 157 -1.16 0.88 -30.98
N ALA A 158 -0.39 0.70 -29.93
CA ALA A 158 -0.41 -0.52 -29.09
C ALA A 158 -1.74 -0.79 -28.40
N VAL A 159 -2.52 0.25 -28.08
CA VAL A 159 -3.74 0.15 -27.29
C VAL A 159 -4.97 0.76 -27.95
N ARG A 160 -6.14 0.35 -27.50
CA ARG A 160 -7.43 0.96 -27.85
C ARG A 160 -7.75 2.07 -26.85
N LEU A 161 -7.66 3.32 -27.27
CA LEU A 161 -8.03 4.48 -26.46
C LEU A 161 -9.49 4.91 -26.69
N GLY A 162 -10.10 4.54 -27.83
CA GLY A 162 -11.52 4.71 -28.12
C GLY A 162 -12.31 3.45 -27.79
N GLY A 163 -13.61 3.60 -27.54
CA GLY A 163 -14.52 2.49 -27.26
C GLY A 163 -15.60 2.86 -26.25
N PRO A 164 -16.42 1.88 -25.82
CA PRO A 164 -17.43 2.10 -24.78
C PRO A 164 -16.83 2.68 -23.52
N ALA A 165 -17.65 3.40 -22.74
CA ALA A 165 -17.27 3.92 -21.44
C ALA A 165 -16.62 2.82 -20.58
N GLY A 166 -15.41 3.09 -20.02
CA GLY A 166 -14.67 2.11 -19.21
C GLY A 166 -13.68 1.24 -19.99
N SER A 167 -13.53 1.40 -21.30
CA SER A 167 -12.48 0.70 -22.08
C SER A 167 -11.08 1.05 -21.61
N VAL A 168 -10.85 2.30 -21.24
CA VAL A 168 -9.68 2.76 -20.52
C VAL A 168 -10.04 2.94 -19.05
N GLN A 169 -9.27 2.32 -18.18
CA GLN A 169 -9.43 2.44 -16.74
C GLN A 169 -8.40 3.43 -16.21
N GLU A 170 -8.86 4.57 -15.78
CA GLU A 170 -8.06 5.58 -15.07
C GLU A 170 -8.18 5.34 -13.57
N TRP A 171 -7.04 5.43 -12.89
CA TRP A 171 -6.99 5.18 -11.45
C TRP A 171 -6.05 6.17 -10.77
N ARG A 172 -6.43 6.51 -9.56
CA ARG A 172 -5.68 7.32 -8.63
C ARG A 172 -5.51 6.54 -7.33
N GLY A 173 -4.30 6.52 -6.79
CA GLY A 173 -4.03 5.89 -5.50
C GLY A 173 -3.12 6.74 -4.65
N VAL A 174 -3.25 6.57 -3.34
CA VAL A 174 -2.47 7.30 -2.35
C VAL A 174 -1.53 6.33 -1.66
N GLN A 175 -0.26 6.71 -1.55
CA GLN A 175 0.78 5.95 -0.86
C GLN A 175 1.24 6.73 0.37
N ALA A 176 1.46 6.03 1.48
CA ALA A 176 2.11 6.59 2.65
C ALA A 176 3.63 6.54 2.45
N THR A 177 4.27 7.68 2.51
CA THR A 177 5.73 7.81 2.41
C THR A 177 6.24 8.49 3.68
N ALA A 178 7.28 7.93 4.31
CA ALA A 178 7.93 8.61 5.41
C ALA A 178 8.64 9.88 4.88
N SER A 179 8.61 10.95 5.66
CA SER A 179 9.12 12.26 5.22
C SER A 179 10.62 12.26 4.89
N ASP A 180 11.37 11.34 5.49
CA ASP A 180 12.80 11.10 5.23
C ASP A 180 13.05 10.05 4.14
N GLY A 181 11.99 9.48 3.54
CA GLY A 181 12.06 8.45 2.52
C GLY A 181 12.33 7.03 3.05
N MET A 182 12.64 6.86 4.34
CA MET A 182 12.94 5.56 4.95
C MET A 182 11.69 5.00 5.64
N PRO A 183 11.30 3.72 5.39
CA PRO A 183 10.15 3.11 6.05
C PRO A 183 10.34 3.00 7.57
N LEU A 184 9.23 2.89 8.29
CA LEU A 184 9.19 2.63 9.72
C LEU A 184 8.97 1.13 9.94
N ILE A 185 10.02 0.40 10.33
CA ILE A 185 9.98 -1.05 10.52
C ILE A 185 10.53 -1.40 11.91
N GLY A 186 9.69 -1.89 12.82
CA GLY A 186 10.12 -2.29 14.16
C GLY A 186 9.14 -1.96 15.26
N ALA A 187 9.57 -2.16 16.52
CA ALA A 187 8.79 -1.80 17.70
C ALA A 187 8.67 -0.29 17.85
N SER A 188 7.49 0.17 18.22
CA SER A 188 7.32 1.54 18.72
C SER A 188 7.79 1.65 20.17
N ARG A 189 7.79 2.88 20.73
CA ARG A 189 8.04 3.08 22.17
C ARG A 189 6.94 2.53 23.07
N LEU A 190 5.77 2.23 22.51
CA LEU A 190 4.65 1.65 23.26
C LEU A 190 4.73 0.13 23.21
N PRO A 191 4.71 -0.56 24.36
CA PRO A 191 4.76 -2.01 24.42
C PRO A 191 3.67 -2.66 23.57
N GLY A 192 4.02 -3.71 22.83
CA GLY A 192 3.10 -4.47 22.00
C GLY A 192 2.70 -3.83 20.68
N ILE A 193 3.12 -2.58 20.39
CA ILE A 193 2.83 -1.91 19.11
C ILE A 193 4.06 -1.91 18.22
N TRP A 194 3.91 -2.51 17.04
CA TRP A 194 4.92 -2.63 16.00
C TRP A 194 4.47 -1.90 14.74
N LEU A 195 5.41 -1.35 13.98
CA LEU A 195 5.16 -0.58 12.76
C LEU A 195 5.78 -1.27 11.54
N ASN A 196 5.05 -1.23 10.42
CA ASN A 196 5.55 -1.58 9.10
C ASN A 196 4.90 -0.63 8.08
N LEU A 197 5.43 0.59 7.97
CA LEU A 197 4.77 1.75 7.36
C LEU A 197 5.74 2.57 6.51
N GLY A 198 5.19 3.42 5.65
CA GLY A 198 5.94 4.51 5.03
C GLY A 198 6.87 4.11 3.88
N HIS A 199 6.66 2.96 3.24
CA HIS A 199 7.51 2.42 2.18
C HIS A 199 7.45 3.18 0.85
N GLY A 200 6.49 4.11 0.68
CA GLY A 200 6.35 4.90 -0.53
C GLY A 200 6.28 4.06 -1.81
N GLN A 201 6.95 4.52 -2.86
CA GLN A 201 6.96 3.86 -4.17
C GLN A 201 7.66 2.49 -4.17
N ALA A 202 8.61 2.27 -3.25
CA ALA A 202 9.33 1.01 -3.13
C ALA A 202 8.52 -0.10 -2.44
N GLY A 203 7.36 0.25 -1.85
CA GLY A 203 6.59 -0.64 -0.98
C GLY A 203 6.33 -2.02 -1.55
N TRP A 204 6.02 -2.13 -2.83
CA TRP A 204 5.81 -3.42 -3.47
C TRP A 204 7.09 -4.27 -3.55
N SER A 205 8.19 -3.68 -3.97
CA SER A 205 9.45 -4.43 -4.16
C SER A 205 10.11 -4.87 -2.84
N VAL A 206 9.88 -4.12 -1.77
CA VAL A 206 10.47 -4.44 -0.45
C VAL A 206 9.51 -5.17 0.48
N ALA A 207 8.24 -5.37 0.11
CA ALA A 207 7.19 -5.89 0.99
C ALA A 207 7.57 -7.19 1.70
N CYS A 208 8.09 -8.18 0.94
CA CYS A 208 8.46 -9.47 1.51
C CYS A 208 9.67 -9.37 2.44
N GLY A 209 10.70 -8.59 2.06
CA GLY A 209 11.88 -8.37 2.88
C GLY A 209 11.57 -7.64 4.17
N ALA A 210 10.77 -6.57 4.09
CA ALA A 210 10.32 -5.81 5.26
C ALA A 210 9.50 -6.69 6.23
N ALA A 211 8.57 -7.48 5.70
CA ALA A 211 7.77 -8.39 6.51
C ALA A 211 8.61 -9.47 7.18
N ARG A 212 9.59 -10.06 6.47
CA ARG A 212 10.51 -11.06 7.02
C ARG A 212 11.36 -10.46 8.15
N ALA A 213 12.00 -9.32 7.90
CA ALA A 213 12.85 -8.67 8.88
C ALA A 213 12.09 -8.27 10.15
N LEU A 214 10.85 -7.77 9.99
CA LEU A 214 9.98 -7.47 11.13
C LEU A 214 9.60 -8.74 11.90
N ALA A 215 9.22 -9.82 11.20
CA ALA A 215 8.85 -11.10 11.83
C ALA A 215 10.03 -11.71 12.62
N ASP A 216 11.25 -11.61 12.09
CA ASP A 216 12.45 -12.08 12.79
C ASP A 216 12.67 -11.28 14.08
N ARG A 217 12.55 -9.94 14.04
CA ARG A 217 12.64 -9.08 15.23
C ARG A 217 11.57 -9.39 16.26
N MET A 218 10.31 -9.59 15.84
CA MET A 218 9.21 -9.96 16.73
C MET A 218 9.43 -11.33 17.37
N GLY A 219 10.02 -12.26 16.62
CA GLY A 219 10.37 -13.60 17.10
C GLY A 219 11.69 -13.69 17.88
N GLY A 220 12.33 -12.56 18.21
CA GLY A 220 13.59 -12.52 18.93
C GLY A 220 14.82 -12.97 18.12
N ARG A 221 14.68 -13.06 16.80
CA ARG A 221 15.78 -13.42 15.89
C ARG A 221 16.43 -12.16 15.32
N ALA A 222 17.73 -12.26 15.02
CA ALA A 222 18.39 -11.20 14.26
C ALA A 222 17.93 -11.26 12.79
N PRO A 223 17.44 -10.15 12.22
CA PRO A 223 17.10 -10.10 10.80
C PRO A 223 18.38 -10.12 9.94
N ASP A 224 18.27 -10.65 8.71
CA ASP A 224 19.37 -10.72 7.74
C ASP A 224 19.81 -9.33 7.23
N ILE A 225 19.01 -8.29 7.47
CA ILE A 225 19.29 -6.91 7.09
C ILE A 225 19.31 -6.00 8.33
N ASP A 226 20.16 -4.98 8.30
CA ASP A 226 20.17 -3.96 9.35
C ASP A 226 18.92 -3.07 9.24
N LEU A 227 18.15 -3.00 10.31
CA LEU A 227 16.95 -2.16 10.42
C LEU A 227 17.20 -0.82 11.15
N ALA A 228 18.42 -0.48 11.50
CA ALA A 228 18.73 0.73 12.27
C ALA A 228 18.17 1.99 11.58
N ALA A 229 18.42 2.13 10.28
CA ALA A 229 17.92 3.24 9.48
C ALA A 229 16.39 3.24 9.31
N SER A 230 15.73 2.10 9.50
CA SER A 230 14.25 1.96 9.41
C SER A 230 13.57 1.92 10.79
N SER A 231 14.35 2.00 11.87
CA SER A 231 13.81 1.92 13.23
C SER A 231 12.85 3.08 13.53
N PRO A 232 11.65 2.82 14.12
CA PRO A 232 10.75 3.88 14.59
C PRO A 232 11.39 4.82 15.61
N GLN A 233 12.34 4.35 16.42
CA GLN A 233 13.03 5.14 17.44
C GLN A 233 13.77 6.34 16.86
N ARG A 234 14.22 6.30 15.59
CA ARG A 234 14.86 7.46 14.93
C ARG A 234 13.94 8.68 14.84
N CYS A 235 12.63 8.46 14.93
CA CYS A 235 11.59 9.50 14.91
C CYS A 235 10.99 9.75 16.30
N GLY A 236 11.53 9.18 17.37
CA GLY A 236 10.99 9.29 18.72
C GLY A 236 9.69 8.49 18.93
N LEU A 237 9.43 7.48 18.11
CA LEU A 237 8.23 6.65 18.12
C LEU A 237 8.37 5.39 18.97
#